data_65e94350826af5cbaf4f2d004c5251c3
#
_entry.id   65e94350826af5cbaf4f2d004c5251c3
#
_cell.length_a   1.000
_cell.length_b   1.000
_cell.length_c   1.000
_cell.angle_alpha   90.00
_cell.angle_beta   90.00
_cell.angle_gamma   90.00
#
_symmetry.space_group_name_H-M   'P 1'
#
loop_
_entity.id
_entity.type
_entity.pdbx_description
1 polymer ?
#
loop_
_entity_poly.entity_id
_entity_poly.type
_entity_poly.pdbx_seq_one_letter_code
_entity_poly.pdbx_strand_id
1 'polypeptide(L)'
;LYQKDYELECKKILDLYFSIQFIQQPKYVQPPYTVMVFYFDHDPKSSKKNNFDLLSASLAALSETHSFPCGCSFLPSGEFIYITSGQLPRTLIRPVPEDFQKLSSCLATGFVYYADSIEELLLRIRDVQNLESIRLCTSLGKCIFLDELKSQEVFLPLSTLLDKAILALQLQDSVTLHKALADLRNLKHGDALLSQCDTSLARVFELTFHRSVATSSITQLADSIQQLYNSDNAPDIIEKINLYVDENYMNQIGINTISDLLGISPNYLSKTYKLKTGENFTDYLTTVRMQKALELVAAGRCRTVRELSESVGYFSTRYFTKLFMKATGVTPSEYLKQHLPL
;
A
#
# COMPACT_ATOMS: atom_id res chain seq x y z
N LEU A 1 30.18 3.73 -7.51
CA LEU A 1 30.38 3.55 -6.05
C LEU A 1 29.55 4.56 -5.26
N TYR A 2 29.67 5.86 -5.56
CA TYR A 2 28.99 6.96 -4.88
C TYR A 2 27.44 6.84 -4.89
N GLN A 3 26.85 6.49 -6.02
CA GLN A 3 25.39 6.33 -6.14
C GLN A 3 24.84 5.21 -5.25
N LYS A 4 25.53 4.05 -5.18
CA LYS A 4 25.11 2.93 -4.31
C LYS A 4 25.22 3.26 -2.82
N ASP A 5 26.24 4.01 -2.43
CA ASP A 5 26.43 4.46 -1.05
C ASP A 5 25.36 5.49 -0.67
N TYR A 6 25.00 6.37 -1.60
CA TYR A 6 23.91 7.33 -1.45
C TYR A 6 22.55 6.65 -1.25
N GLU A 7 22.21 5.66 -2.10
CA GLU A 7 20.98 4.88 -1.98
C GLU A 7 20.91 4.13 -0.65
N LEU A 8 22.04 3.55 -0.20
CA LEU A 8 22.11 2.88 1.09
C LEU A 8 21.88 3.83 2.27
N GLU A 9 22.42 5.05 2.20
CA GLU A 9 22.19 6.08 3.24
C GLU A 9 20.73 6.56 3.24
N CYS A 10 20.13 6.81 2.07
CA CYS A 10 18.70 7.12 1.98
C CYS A 10 17.84 6.03 2.63
N LYS A 11 18.14 4.76 2.35
CA LYS A 11 17.44 3.65 2.98
C LYS A 11 17.61 3.64 4.49
N LYS A 12 18.81 3.88 5.02
CA LYS A 12 19.04 3.98 6.46
C LYS A 12 18.29 5.15 7.11
N ILE A 13 18.19 6.31 6.43
CA ILE A 13 17.39 7.45 6.90
C ILE A 13 15.92 7.03 7.00
N LEU A 14 15.39 6.31 6.01
CA LEU A 14 14.01 5.85 6.02
C LEU A 14 13.76 4.73 7.04
N ASP A 15 14.73 3.83 7.25
CA ASP A 15 14.63 2.81 8.29
C ASP A 15 14.50 3.41 9.69
N LEU A 16 15.00 4.64 9.90
CA LEU A 16 14.81 5.37 11.18
C LEU A 16 13.41 5.92 11.39
N TYR A 17 12.66 6.19 10.33
CA TYR A 17 11.25 6.57 10.46
C TYR A 17 10.48 5.50 11.27
N PHE A 18 10.96 4.26 11.24
CA PHE A 18 10.38 3.09 11.91
C PHE A 18 11.12 2.63 13.17
N SER A 19 12.32 3.17 13.44
CA SER A 19 13.12 2.79 14.62
C SER A 19 13.57 4.05 15.38
N ILE A 20 13.41 4.06 16.69
CA ILE A 20 13.81 5.17 17.58
C ILE A 20 15.35 5.15 17.80
N GLN A 21 16.15 4.95 16.79
CA GLN A 21 17.61 4.92 16.95
C GLN A 21 18.27 6.17 16.36
N PHE A 22 19.18 6.78 17.10
CA PHE A 22 19.99 7.92 16.66
C PHE A 22 20.95 7.53 15.54
N ILE A 23 21.05 8.35 14.50
CA ILE A 23 22.00 8.18 13.42
C ILE A 23 23.23 9.07 13.59
N GLN A 24 24.42 8.52 13.21
CA GLN A 24 25.54 9.33 12.79
C GLN A 24 25.15 10.12 11.53
N GLN A 25 25.59 11.38 11.44
CA GLN A 25 25.32 12.23 10.26
C GLN A 25 25.70 11.49 8.97
N PRO A 26 24.78 11.40 7.99
CA PRO A 26 25.06 10.72 6.73
C PRO A 26 26.21 11.44 6.00
N LYS A 27 27.05 10.68 5.34
CA LYS A 27 28.22 11.21 4.64
C LYS A 27 27.88 11.75 3.26
N TYR A 28 26.96 11.09 2.55
CA TYR A 28 26.65 11.36 1.16
C TYR A 28 25.33 12.10 0.98
N VAL A 29 24.35 11.82 1.83
CA VAL A 29 23.02 12.44 1.82
C VAL A 29 23.05 13.65 2.74
N GLN A 30 23.25 14.83 2.17
CA GLN A 30 23.45 16.08 2.92
C GLN A 30 22.29 17.06 2.70
N PRO A 31 21.92 17.85 3.72
CA PRO A 31 20.93 18.90 3.57
C PRO A 31 21.47 20.05 2.66
N PRO A 32 20.57 20.89 2.09
CA PRO A 32 19.13 20.71 2.16
C PRO A 32 18.65 19.55 1.30
N TYR A 33 17.50 18.96 1.65
CA TYR A 33 16.91 17.84 0.94
C TYR A 33 15.74 18.28 0.08
N THR A 34 15.61 17.69 -1.12
CA THR A 34 14.36 17.62 -1.84
C THR A 34 13.77 16.24 -1.66
N VAL A 35 12.53 16.17 -1.19
CA VAL A 35 11.81 14.92 -0.95
C VAL A 35 10.54 14.91 -1.75
N MET A 36 10.28 13.81 -2.45
CA MET A 36 9.05 13.57 -3.20
C MET A 36 8.42 12.26 -2.71
N VAL A 37 7.17 12.31 -2.30
CA VAL A 37 6.39 11.13 -1.89
C VAL A 37 5.29 10.92 -2.91
N PHE A 38 5.30 9.80 -3.60
CA PHE A 38 4.37 9.50 -4.68
C PHE A 38 3.30 8.51 -4.27
N TYR A 39 2.08 8.83 -4.63
CA TYR A 39 0.89 7.99 -4.55
C TYR A 39 0.45 7.61 -5.96
N PHE A 40 0.08 6.35 -6.14
CA PHE A 40 -0.35 5.82 -7.43
C PHE A 40 -1.84 5.58 -7.43
N ASP A 41 -2.56 6.27 -8.32
CA ASP A 41 -3.97 6.03 -8.58
C ASP A 41 -4.08 5.24 -9.89
N HIS A 42 -4.48 3.97 -9.80
CA HIS A 42 -4.37 2.99 -10.90
C HIS A 42 -5.47 1.94 -10.84
N ASP A 43 -5.66 1.24 -11.96
CA ASP A 43 -6.42 0.00 -11.99
C ASP A 43 -5.81 -1.01 -10.98
N PRO A 44 -6.59 -1.59 -10.08
CA PRO A 44 -6.13 -2.63 -9.15
C PRO A 44 -5.44 -3.82 -9.82
N LYS A 45 -5.71 -4.05 -11.11
CA LYS A 45 -5.06 -5.11 -11.90
C LYS A 45 -3.66 -4.74 -12.41
N SER A 46 -3.25 -3.48 -12.32
CA SER A 46 -1.91 -3.06 -12.74
C SER A 46 -0.87 -3.41 -11.68
N SER A 47 0.31 -3.86 -12.13
CA SER A 47 1.40 -4.21 -11.21
C SER A 47 2.04 -2.98 -10.58
N LYS A 48 1.93 -2.83 -9.26
CA LYS A 48 2.64 -1.77 -8.50
C LYS A 48 4.14 -1.76 -8.75
N LYS A 49 4.75 -2.95 -8.89
CA LYS A 49 6.18 -3.08 -9.16
C LYS A 49 6.56 -2.46 -10.50
N ASN A 50 5.75 -2.66 -11.54
CA ASN A 50 6.00 -2.07 -12.85
C ASN A 50 5.91 -0.54 -12.80
N ASN A 51 4.94 0.03 -12.09
CA ASN A 51 4.80 1.47 -11.91
C ASN A 51 5.99 2.07 -11.15
N PHE A 52 6.49 1.36 -10.12
CA PHE A 52 7.70 1.72 -9.41
C PHE A 52 8.91 1.76 -10.33
N ASP A 53 9.15 0.68 -11.08
CA ASP A 53 10.32 0.57 -11.97
C ASP A 53 10.29 1.69 -13.02
N LEU A 54 9.13 2.02 -13.57
CA LEU A 54 8.95 3.11 -14.54
C LEU A 54 9.21 4.49 -13.93
N LEU A 55 8.65 4.77 -12.75
CA LEU A 55 8.88 6.07 -12.08
C LEU A 55 10.33 6.21 -11.63
N SER A 56 10.92 5.15 -11.10
CA SER A 56 12.32 5.11 -10.70
C SER A 56 13.25 5.38 -11.89
N ALA A 57 12.96 4.77 -13.06
CA ALA A 57 13.72 5.03 -14.29
C ALA A 57 13.58 6.49 -14.76
N SER A 58 12.38 7.07 -14.70
CA SER A 58 12.14 8.48 -15.04
C SER A 58 12.93 9.44 -14.14
N LEU A 59 12.94 9.18 -12.83
CA LEU A 59 13.69 9.97 -11.85
C LEU A 59 15.21 9.77 -11.97
N ALA A 60 15.66 8.57 -12.30
CA ALA A 60 17.08 8.30 -12.57
C ALA A 60 17.56 9.06 -13.81
N ALA A 61 16.79 9.06 -14.90
CA ALA A 61 17.11 9.84 -16.10
C ALA A 61 17.18 11.36 -15.80
N LEU A 62 16.27 11.87 -14.96
CA LEU A 62 16.32 13.26 -14.50
C LEU A 62 17.61 13.54 -13.69
N SER A 63 17.96 12.62 -12.78
CA SER A 63 19.18 12.69 -11.98
C SER A 63 20.45 12.70 -12.82
N GLU A 64 20.54 11.82 -13.81
CA GLU A 64 21.68 11.74 -14.73
C GLU A 64 21.80 13.01 -15.59
N THR A 65 20.67 13.49 -16.14
CA THR A 65 20.65 14.69 -17.01
C THR A 65 21.12 15.93 -16.26
N HIS A 66 20.79 16.06 -14.98
CA HIS A 66 21.11 17.24 -14.16
C HIS A 66 22.22 17.01 -13.13
N SER A 67 22.85 15.84 -13.16
CA SER A 67 24.03 15.50 -12.35
C SER A 67 23.85 15.66 -10.83
N PHE A 68 22.70 15.21 -10.30
CA PHE A 68 22.50 15.14 -8.85
C PHE A 68 22.25 13.69 -8.39
N PRO A 69 22.76 13.30 -7.22
CA PRO A 69 22.54 11.96 -6.69
C PRO A 69 21.12 11.83 -6.12
N CYS A 70 20.52 10.65 -6.24
CA CYS A 70 19.20 10.37 -5.72
C CYS A 70 19.10 8.99 -5.09
N GLY A 71 18.20 8.84 -4.15
CA GLY A 71 17.82 7.56 -3.58
C GLY A 71 16.30 7.41 -3.55
N CYS A 72 15.82 6.22 -3.81
CA CYS A 72 14.40 5.91 -3.77
C CYS A 72 14.13 4.62 -3.01
N SER A 73 12.97 4.54 -2.39
CA SER A 73 12.51 3.38 -1.64
C SER A 73 10.99 3.38 -1.51
N PHE A 74 10.44 2.28 -0.98
CA PHE A 74 9.06 2.24 -0.49
C PHE A 74 9.01 2.50 0.99
N LEU A 75 8.00 3.25 1.43
CA LEU A 75 7.59 3.26 2.81
C LEU A 75 6.77 1.99 3.09
N PRO A 76 6.77 1.44 4.33
CA PRO A 76 5.94 0.29 4.70
C PRO A 76 4.44 0.49 4.51
N SER A 77 3.98 1.74 4.46
CA SER A 77 2.61 2.11 4.12
C SER A 77 2.30 2.02 2.63
N GLY A 78 3.34 1.81 1.78
CA GLY A 78 3.17 1.53 0.35
C GLY A 78 3.46 2.70 -0.57
N GLU A 79 3.79 3.89 -0.04
CA GLU A 79 4.17 5.05 -0.83
C GLU A 79 5.59 4.91 -1.38
N PHE A 80 5.80 5.45 -2.56
CA PHE A 80 7.14 5.59 -3.13
C PHE A 80 7.75 6.91 -2.69
N ILE A 81 8.95 6.86 -2.11
CA ILE A 81 9.69 8.03 -1.68
C ILE A 81 10.99 8.18 -2.45
N TYR A 82 11.29 9.41 -2.84
CA TYR A 82 12.50 9.82 -3.50
C TYR A 82 13.16 10.94 -2.71
N ILE A 83 14.46 10.80 -2.47
CA ILE A 83 15.27 11.78 -1.72
C ILE A 83 16.49 12.15 -2.53
N THR A 84 16.77 13.44 -2.61
CA THR A 84 18.02 13.96 -3.15
C THR A 84 18.56 15.11 -2.31
N SER A 85 19.89 15.26 -2.28
CA SER A 85 20.55 16.43 -1.69
C SER A 85 20.40 17.64 -2.60
N GLY A 86 20.22 18.81 -2.00
CA GLY A 86 19.96 20.06 -2.71
C GLY A 86 18.47 20.37 -2.89
N GLN A 87 18.17 21.65 -3.08
CA GLN A 87 16.83 22.12 -3.43
C GLN A 87 16.68 22.10 -4.94
N LEU A 88 15.98 21.10 -5.48
CA LEU A 88 15.70 21.04 -6.90
C LEU A 88 14.69 22.13 -7.31
N PRO A 89 14.90 22.80 -8.44
CA PRO A 89 13.95 23.76 -8.98
C PRO A 89 12.60 23.11 -9.26
N ARG A 90 11.51 23.81 -8.92
CA ARG A 90 10.13 23.33 -9.18
C ARG A 90 9.89 23.02 -10.66
N THR A 91 10.57 23.74 -11.56
CA THR A 91 10.49 23.52 -13.00
C THR A 91 10.99 22.15 -13.45
N LEU A 92 11.91 21.54 -12.71
CA LEU A 92 12.38 20.17 -12.97
C LEU A 92 11.46 19.12 -12.37
N ILE A 93 10.79 19.43 -11.27
CA ILE A 93 9.95 18.49 -10.52
C ILE A 93 8.54 18.38 -11.11
N ARG A 94 7.93 19.53 -11.49
CA ARG A 94 6.54 19.58 -11.97
C ARG A 94 6.23 18.65 -13.14
N PRO A 95 7.12 18.43 -14.13
CA PRO A 95 6.85 17.53 -15.26
C PRO A 95 6.89 16.04 -14.92
N VAL A 96 7.48 15.62 -13.80
CA VAL A 96 7.72 14.20 -13.46
C VAL A 96 6.46 13.33 -13.55
N PRO A 97 5.29 13.71 -12.99
CA PRO A 97 4.08 12.90 -13.13
C PRO A 97 3.55 12.82 -14.57
N GLU A 98 3.67 13.89 -15.34
CA GLU A 98 3.26 13.90 -16.75
C GLU A 98 4.17 13.03 -17.61
N ASP A 99 5.48 13.05 -17.38
CA ASP A 99 6.44 12.19 -18.07
C ASP A 99 6.23 10.71 -17.71
N PHE A 100 5.95 10.40 -16.44
CA PHE A 100 5.55 9.08 -16.02
C PHE A 100 4.26 8.61 -16.71
N GLN A 101 3.25 9.48 -16.82
CA GLN A 101 1.97 9.15 -17.46
C GLN A 101 2.11 8.80 -18.95
N LYS A 102 3.14 9.29 -19.65
CA LYS A 102 3.44 8.88 -21.03
C LYS A 102 3.88 7.42 -21.12
N LEU A 103 4.38 6.84 -20.03
CA LEU A 103 4.91 5.49 -19.95
C LEU A 103 3.95 4.50 -19.26
N SER A 104 2.95 5.00 -18.55
CA SER A 104 2.03 4.20 -17.74
C SER A 104 0.59 4.67 -17.89
N SER A 105 -0.37 3.74 -17.79
CA SER A 105 -1.80 4.05 -17.66
C SER A 105 -2.19 4.55 -16.25
N CYS A 106 -1.26 4.49 -15.31
CA CYS A 106 -1.41 4.91 -13.94
C CYS A 106 -1.14 6.42 -13.79
N LEU A 107 -1.78 7.05 -12.81
CA LEU A 107 -1.45 8.42 -12.40
C LEU A 107 -0.55 8.37 -11.17
N ALA A 108 0.56 9.10 -11.20
CA ALA A 108 1.41 9.32 -10.05
C ALA A 108 1.20 10.74 -9.53
N THR A 109 0.76 10.89 -8.28
CA THR A 109 0.68 12.20 -7.63
C THR A 109 1.81 12.34 -6.65
N GLY A 110 2.68 13.35 -6.82
CA GLY A 110 3.85 13.59 -5.99
C GLY A 110 3.63 14.72 -5.00
N PHE A 111 3.81 14.45 -3.71
CA PHE A 111 3.92 15.49 -2.68
C PHE A 111 5.39 15.86 -2.50
N VAL A 112 5.70 17.14 -2.62
CA VAL A 112 7.08 17.65 -2.66
C VAL A 112 7.32 18.61 -1.51
N TYR A 113 8.45 18.45 -0.83
CA TYR A 113 8.91 19.38 0.18
C TYR A 113 10.42 19.46 0.23
N TYR A 114 10.92 20.54 0.84
CA TYR A 114 12.32 20.74 1.17
C TYR A 114 12.51 20.58 2.67
N ALA A 115 13.64 20.07 3.08
CA ALA A 115 13.99 19.90 4.49
C ALA A 115 15.47 20.26 4.71
N ASP A 116 15.74 20.97 5.81
CA ASP A 116 17.08 21.41 6.17
C ASP A 116 17.76 20.49 7.19
N SER A 117 17.03 19.47 7.67
CA SER A 117 17.56 18.43 8.56
C SER A 117 16.86 17.08 8.31
N ILE A 118 17.45 16.00 8.85
CA ILE A 118 16.85 14.65 8.79
C ILE A 118 15.57 14.61 9.63
N GLU A 119 15.58 15.26 10.78
CA GLU A 119 14.43 15.34 11.68
C GLU A 119 13.24 16.00 10.97
N GLU A 120 13.48 17.09 10.27
CA GLU A 120 12.46 17.77 9.47
C GLU A 120 12.00 16.89 8.31
N LEU A 121 12.93 16.23 7.60
CA LEU A 121 12.60 15.31 6.51
C LEU A 121 11.61 14.23 7.00
N LEU A 122 11.92 13.57 8.12
CA LEU A 122 11.09 12.50 8.69
C LEU A 122 9.74 13.01 9.23
N LEU A 123 9.74 14.20 9.86
CA LEU A 123 8.50 14.81 10.35
C LEU A 123 7.52 15.10 9.20
N ARG A 124 8.03 15.67 8.12
CA ARG A 124 7.24 16.05 6.95
C ARG A 124 6.66 14.85 6.17
N ILE A 125 7.27 13.66 6.25
CA ILE A 125 6.64 12.44 5.71
C ILE A 125 5.28 12.21 6.34
N ARG A 126 5.17 12.40 7.66
CA ARG A 126 3.90 12.25 8.38
C ARG A 126 2.88 13.33 7.98
N ASP A 127 3.33 14.54 7.76
CA ASP A 127 2.47 15.61 7.27
C ASP A 127 1.88 15.23 5.90
N VAL A 128 2.71 14.72 4.98
CA VAL A 128 2.27 14.23 3.67
C VAL A 128 1.23 13.11 3.82
N GLN A 129 1.50 12.11 4.65
CA GLN A 129 0.58 10.98 4.88
C GLN A 129 -0.78 11.43 5.44
N ASN A 130 -0.82 12.49 6.24
CA ASN A 130 -2.07 13.05 6.75
C ASN A 130 -2.86 13.85 5.69
N LEU A 131 -2.18 14.37 4.69
CA LEU A 131 -2.75 15.24 3.66
C LEU A 131 -2.94 14.55 2.30
N GLU A 132 -2.52 13.30 2.15
CA GLU A 132 -2.50 12.57 0.87
C GLU A 132 -3.85 12.55 0.15
N SER A 133 -4.94 12.41 0.91
CA SER A 133 -6.29 12.34 0.35
C SER A 133 -6.70 13.62 -0.40
N ILE A 134 -6.08 14.77 -0.10
CA ILE A 134 -6.39 16.06 -0.76
C ILE A 134 -6.21 15.95 -2.29
N ARG A 135 -5.31 15.08 -2.78
CA ARG A 135 -5.12 14.86 -4.22
C ARG A 135 -6.42 14.52 -4.96
N LEU A 136 -7.38 13.88 -4.29
CA LEU A 136 -8.67 13.51 -4.87
C LEU A 136 -9.52 14.73 -5.24
N CYS A 137 -9.31 15.85 -4.58
CA CYS A 137 -10.08 17.07 -4.79
C CYS A 137 -9.34 18.13 -5.62
N THR A 138 -8.00 18.07 -5.73
CA THR A 138 -7.25 19.23 -6.22
C THR A 138 -6.25 18.96 -7.34
N SER A 139 -5.50 17.86 -7.33
CA SER A 139 -4.29 17.80 -8.15
C SER A 139 -3.84 16.38 -8.50
N LEU A 140 -4.77 15.53 -8.88
CA LEU A 140 -4.45 14.15 -9.27
C LEU A 140 -3.46 14.11 -10.45
N GLY A 141 -2.41 13.29 -10.35
CA GLY A 141 -1.41 13.14 -11.40
C GLY A 141 -0.49 14.36 -11.57
N LYS A 142 -0.31 15.16 -10.52
CA LYS A 142 0.58 16.33 -10.50
C LYS A 142 1.54 16.31 -9.32
N CYS A 143 2.56 17.17 -9.33
CA CYS A 143 3.36 17.47 -8.15
C CYS A 143 2.73 18.59 -7.33
N ILE A 144 2.52 18.34 -6.05
CA ILE A 144 1.93 19.24 -5.07
C ILE A 144 3.03 19.61 -4.07
N PHE A 145 3.34 20.91 -3.95
CA PHE A 145 4.31 21.37 -2.97
C PHE A 145 3.62 21.64 -1.63
N LEU A 146 4.20 21.18 -0.53
CA LEU A 146 3.60 21.27 0.81
C LEU A 146 3.32 22.72 1.23
N ASP A 147 4.10 23.68 0.79
CA ASP A 147 3.86 25.10 1.05
C ASP A 147 2.64 25.66 0.29
N GLU A 148 2.25 25.02 -0.83
CA GLU A 148 1.04 25.34 -1.59
C GLU A 148 -0.22 24.71 -0.98
N LEU A 149 -0.08 23.63 -0.19
CA LEU A 149 -1.19 22.87 0.37
C LEU A 149 -1.97 23.59 1.49
N LYS A 150 -1.38 24.53 2.21
CA LYS A 150 -2.04 25.21 3.33
C LYS A 150 -3.38 25.83 2.96
N SER A 151 -3.50 26.36 1.74
CA SER A 151 -4.76 26.91 1.23
C SER A 151 -5.78 25.82 0.82
N GLN A 152 -5.34 24.57 0.67
CA GLN A 152 -6.15 23.43 0.21
C GLN A 152 -6.61 22.53 1.34
N GLU A 153 -6.14 22.74 2.58
CA GLU A 153 -6.55 21.96 3.75
C GLU A 153 -8.07 21.99 4.01
N VAL A 154 -8.77 23.00 3.48
CA VAL A 154 -10.24 23.08 3.52
C VAL A 154 -10.92 21.86 2.90
N PHE A 155 -10.26 21.18 1.94
CA PHE A 155 -10.78 19.97 1.31
C PHE A 155 -10.54 18.68 2.13
N LEU A 156 -9.74 18.72 3.19
CA LEU A 156 -9.36 17.53 3.95
C LEU A 156 -10.56 16.72 4.49
N PRO A 157 -11.63 17.35 5.03
CA PRO A 157 -12.80 16.57 5.49
C PRO A 157 -13.48 15.81 4.36
N LEU A 158 -13.67 16.45 3.20
CA LEU A 158 -14.27 15.84 2.02
C LEU A 158 -13.38 14.73 1.44
N SER A 159 -12.12 15.05 1.18
CA SER A 159 -11.18 14.11 0.56
C SER A 159 -10.91 12.88 1.42
N THR A 160 -10.86 13.01 2.74
CA THR A 160 -10.70 11.88 3.67
C THR A 160 -11.90 10.93 3.63
N LEU A 161 -13.12 11.46 3.52
CA LEU A 161 -14.33 10.63 3.41
C LEU A 161 -14.41 9.93 2.06
N LEU A 162 -14.02 10.62 0.98
CA LEU A 162 -13.95 10.06 -0.36
C LEU A 162 -12.90 8.96 -0.46
N ASP A 163 -11.71 9.16 0.11
CA ASP A 163 -10.65 8.15 0.14
C ASP A 163 -11.11 6.88 0.87
N LYS A 164 -11.77 7.03 2.03
CA LYS A 164 -12.39 5.92 2.76
C LYS A 164 -13.47 5.21 1.94
N ALA A 165 -14.32 5.96 1.23
CA ALA A 165 -15.37 5.37 0.42
C ALA A 165 -14.81 4.61 -0.78
N ILE A 166 -13.82 5.18 -1.49
CA ILE A 166 -13.13 4.54 -2.62
C ILE A 166 -12.46 3.24 -2.16
N LEU A 167 -11.73 3.30 -1.06
CA LEU A 167 -11.04 2.13 -0.52
C LEU A 167 -12.03 1.04 -0.06
N ALA A 168 -13.10 1.43 0.63
CA ALA A 168 -14.15 0.50 1.05
C ALA A 168 -14.86 -0.14 -0.16
N LEU A 169 -15.07 0.61 -1.25
CA LEU A 169 -15.62 0.09 -2.50
C LEU A 169 -14.67 -0.92 -3.15
N GLN A 170 -13.37 -0.63 -3.23
CA GLN A 170 -12.35 -1.56 -3.76
C GLN A 170 -12.30 -2.89 -2.98
N LEU A 171 -12.48 -2.80 -1.66
CA LEU A 171 -12.38 -3.93 -0.74
C LEU A 171 -13.71 -4.65 -0.52
N GLN A 172 -14.80 -4.16 -1.11
CA GLN A 172 -16.17 -4.64 -0.85
C GLN A 172 -16.51 -4.62 0.66
N ASP A 173 -16.02 -3.58 1.37
CA ASP A 173 -16.28 -3.38 2.79
C ASP A 173 -17.59 -2.60 3.01
N SER A 174 -18.71 -3.30 3.12
CA SER A 174 -20.03 -2.70 3.28
C SER A 174 -20.14 -1.80 4.52
N VAL A 175 -19.54 -2.19 5.65
CA VAL A 175 -19.66 -1.47 6.91
C VAL A 175 -18.95 -0.12 6.83
N THR A 176 -17.69 -0.13 6.38
CA THR A 176 -16.91 1.10 6.21
C THR A 176 -17.52 1.98 5.12
N LEU A 177 -18.01 1.39 4.01
CA LEU A 177 -18.64 2.13 2.93
C LEU A 177 -19.89 2.86 3.40
N HIS A 178 -20.85 2.15 4.01
CA HIS A 178 -22.08 2.76 4.51
C HIS A 178 -21.81 3.90 5.48
N LYS A 179 -20.85 3.71 6.40
CA LYS A 179 -20.44 4.76 7.33
C LYS A 179 -19.85 5.96 6.59
N ALA A 180 -18.91 5.74 5.68
CA ALA A 180 -18.28 6.84 4.91
C ALA A 180 -19.32 7.62 4.08
N LEU A 181 -20.27 6.93 3.44
CA LEU A 181 -21.35 7.58 2.68
C LEU A 181 -22.33 8.35 3.56
N ALA A 182 -22.65 7.84 4.76
CA ALA A 182 -23.48 8.56 5.72
C ALA A 182 -22.76 9.84 6.22
N ASP A 183 -21.50 9.73 6.59
CA ASP A 183 -20.68 10.88 7.01
C ASP A 183 -20.53 11.90 5.86
N LEU A 184 -20.37 11.43 4.62
CA LEU A 184 -20.29 12.27 3.42
C LEU A 184 -21.58 13.06 3.22
N ARG A 185 -22.76 12.43 3.28
CA ARG A 185 -24.08 13.11 3.17
C ARG A 185 -24.30 14.15 4.27
N ASN A 186 -23.71 13.95 5.46
CA ASN A 186 -23.81 14.86 6.60
C ASN A 186 -22.68 15.92 6.64
N LEU A 187 -21.80 15.95 5.65
CA LEU A 187 -20.68 16.89 5.63
C LEU A 187 -21.16 18.33 5.45
N LYS A 188 -20.85 19.18 6.44
CA LYS A 188 -21.17 20.62 6.36
C LYS A 188 -20.47 21.25 5.16
N HIS A 189 -21.23 22.04 4.40
CA HIS A 189 -20.74 22.68 3.16
C HIS A 189 -20.19 21.72 2.10
N GLY A 190 -20.56 20.43 2.16
CA GLY A 190 -20.05 19.40 1.25
C GLY A 190 -20.25 19.74 -0.23
N ASP A 191 -21.44 20.20 -0.64
CA ASP A 191 -21.71 20.59 -2.03
C ASP A 191 -20.85 21.80 -2.48
N ALA A 192 -20.62 22.77 -1.59
CA ALA A 192 -19.76 23.91 -1.89
C ALA A 192 -18.29 23.50 -2.04
N LEU A 193 -17.82 22.54 -1.24
CA LEU A 193 -16.48 21.96 -1.38
C LEU A 193 -16.38 21.13 -2.67
N LEU A 194 -17.36 20.28 -2.93
CA LEU A 194 -17.39 19.44 -4.13
C LEU A 194 -17.39 20.27 -5.42
N SER A 195 -18.13 21.39 -5.45
CA SER A 195 -18.17 22.29 -6.60
C SER A 195 -16.84 23.00 -6.89
N GLN A 196 -15.96 23.09 -5.91
CA GLN A 196 -14.62 23.65 -6.03
C GLN A 196 -13.54 22.59 -6.35
N CYS A 197 -13.87 21.29 -6.25
CA CYS A 197 -12.97 20.24 -6.67
C CYS A 197 -12.77 20.31 -8.18
N ASP A 198 -11.54 20.03 -8.62
CA ASP A 198 -11.29 19.85 -10.05
C ASP A 198 -11.90 18.51 -10.55
N THR A 199 -11.74 18.21 -11.84
CA THR A 199 -12.26 16.97 -12.46
C THR A 199 -11.56 15.70 -12.01
N SER A 200 -10.60 15.79 -11.10
CA SER A 200 -9.74 14.67 -10.65
C SER A 200 -10.56 13.52 -10.06
N LEU A 201 -11.60 13.84 -9.28
CA LEU A 201 -12.43 12.83 -8.62
C LEU A 201 -13.12 11.88 -9.61
N ALA A 202 -13.77 12.40 -10.65
CA ALA A 202 -14.41 11.59 -11.68
C ALA A 202 -13.38 10.67 -12.36
N ARG A 203 -12.17 11.19 -12.62
CA ARG A 203 -11.08 10.45 -13.24
C ARG A 203 -10.57 9.31 -12.35
N VAL A 204 -10.53 9.45 -11.02
CA VAL A 204 -10.21 8.36 -10.10
C VAL A 204 -11.19 7.20 -10.28
N PHE A 205 -12.49 7.48 -10.31
CA PHE A 205 -13.50 6.45 -10.49
C PHE A 205 -13.41 5.75 -11.87
N GLU A 206 -13.14 6.51 -12.93
CA GLU A 206 -12.91 5.94 -14.26
C GLU A 206 -11.68 5.01 -14.29
N LEU A 207 -10.57 5.43 -13.69
CA LEU A 207 -9.33 4.64 -13.66
C LEU A 207 -9.44 3.40 -12.78
N THR A 208 -10.09 3.54 -11.61
CA THR A 208 -10.12 2.48 -10.60
C THR A 208 -11.23 1.47 -10.84
N PHE A 209 -12.39 1.94 -11.30
CA PHE A 209 -13.60 1.12 -11.40
C PHE A 209 -14.12 0.99 -12.83
N HIS A 210 -13.52 1.67 -13.82
CA HIS A 210 -14.00 1.77 -15.20
C HIS A 210 -15.47 2.24 -15.28
N ARG A 211 -15.85 3.13 -14.36
CA ARG A 211 -17.20 3.68 -14.20
C ARG A 211 -17.15 5.16 -13.92
N SER A 212 -18.13 5.89 -14.43
CA SER A 212 -18.35 7.31 -14.11
C SER A 212 -19.24 7.44 -12.88
N VAL A 213 -19.03 8.51 -12.12
CA VAL A 213 -19.88 8.91 -10.98
C VAL A 213 -20.39 10.34 -11.20
N ALA A 214 -21.59 10.60 -10.69
CA ALA A 214 -22.13 11.95 -10.70
C ALA A 214 -21.43 12.79 -9.61
N THR A 215 -20.92 13.96 -10.00
CA THR A 215 -20.20 14.89 -9.10
C THR A 215 -20.92 16.22 -8.92
N SER A 216 -22.21 16.31 -9.29
CA SER A 216 -22.99 17.55 -9.22
C SER A 216 -23.44 17.90 -7.80
N SER A 217 -23.58 16.92 -6.91
CA SER A 217 -23.85 17.13 -5.49
C SER A 217 -23.32 15.95 -4.67
N ILE A 218 -23.08 16.17 -3.38
CA ILE A 218 -22.65 15.14 -2.43
C ILE A 218 -23.64 13.97 -2.39
N THR A 219 -24.93 14.23 -2.40
CA THR A 219 -25.97 13.19 -2.37
C THR A 219 -25.88 12.31 -3.61
N GLN A 220 -25.82 12.93 -4.81
CA GLN A 220 -25.72 12.18 -6.07
C GLN A 220 -24.40 11.41 -6.17
N LEU A 221 -23.29 11.97 -5.70
CA LEU A 221 -22.02 11.29 -5.63
C LEU A 221 -22.11 10.04 -4.72
N ALA A 222 -22.66 10.22 -3.51
CA ALA A 222 -22.81 9.11 -2.56
C ALA A 222 -23.76 8.01 -3.10
N ASP A 223 -24.85 8.40 -3.79
CA ASP A 223 -25.76 7.45 -4.43
C ASP A 223 -25.11 6.72 -5.59
N SER A 224 -24.30 7.40 -6.41
CA SER A 224 -23.54 6.75 -7.48
C SER A 224 -22.52 5.74 -6.93
N ILE A 225 -21.82 6.08 -5.86
CA ILE A 225 -20.89 5.16 -5.20
C ILE A 225 -21.63 3.95 -4.62
N GLN A 226 -22.80 4.16 -4.01
CA GLN A 226 -23.63 3.07 -3.50
C GLN A 226 -24.15 2.15 -4.64
N GLN A 227 -24.50 2.73 -5.78
CA GLN A 227 -24.92 1.96 -6.96
C GLN A 227 -23.75 1.12 -7.52
N LEU A 228 -22.53 1.67 -7.57
CA LEU A 228 -21.36 0.91 -7.96
C LEU A 228 -21.14 -0.30 -7.05
N TYR A 229 -21.21 -0.10 -5.74
CA TYR A 229 -21.10 -1.20 -4.77
C TYR A 229 -22.16 -2.29 -5.01
N ASN A 230 -23.41 -1.91 -5.22
CA ASN A 230 -24.50 -2.85 -5.43
C ASN A 230 -24.45 -3.58 -6.79
N SER A 231 -23.81 -2.99 -7.79
CA SER A 231 -23.65 -3.57 -9.13
C SER A 231 -22.47 -4.53 -9.25
N ASP A 232 -21.54 -4.46 -8.31
CA ASP A 232 -20.36 -5.31 -8.29
C ASP A 232 -20.59 -6.49 -7.35
N ASN A 233 -20.92 -7.66 -7.91
CA ASN A 233 -21.08 -8.92 -7.17
C ASN A 233 -19.71 -9.53 -6.79
N ALA A 234 -18.66 -8.73 -6.64
CA ALA A 234 -17.35 -9.22 -6.26
C ALA A 234 -17.38 -9.80 -4.83
N PRO A 235 -16.70 -10.92 -4.57
CA PRO A 235 -16.59 -11.48 -3.24
C PRO A 235 -15.95 -10.51 -2.25
N ASP A 236 -16.36 -10.57 -0.98
CA ASP A 236 -15.77 -9.77 0.11
C ASP A 236 -14.24 -9.96 0.14
N ILE A 237 -13.52 -8.92 0.58
CA ILE A 237 -12.06 -8.96 0.66
C ILE A 237 -11.53 -10.17 1.44
N ILE A 238 -12.22 -10.56 2.52
CA ILE A 238 -11.82 -11.72 3.33
C ILE A 238 -11.98 -13.01 2.53
N GLU A 239 -13.06 -13.13 1.77
CA GLU A 239 -13.28 -14.28 0.89
C GLU A 239 -12.20 -14.36 -0.20
N LYS A 240 -11.85 -13.22 -0.85
CA LYS A 240 -10.75 -13.16 -1.82
C LYS A 240 -9.41 -13.59 -1.21
N ILE A 241 -9.10 -13.13 0.01
CA ILE A 241 -7.89 -13.52 0.73
C ILE A 241 -7.89 -15.02 1.03
N ASN A 242 -8.99 -15.53 1.56
CA ASN A 242 -9.10 -16.93 1.93
C ASN A 242 -8.96 -17.86 0.70
N LEU A 243 -9.61 -17.53 -0.40
CA LEU A 243 -9.44 -18.26 -1.68
C LEU A 243 -7.98 -18.25 -2.14
N TYR A 244 -7.33 -17.09 -2.12
CA TYR A 244 -5.92 -16.98 -2.49
C TYR A 244 -4.99 -17.81 -1.57
N VAL A 245 -5.26 -17.80 -0.26
CA VAL A 245 -4.51 -18.61 0.70
C VAL A 245 -4.71 -20.09 0.43
N ASP A 246 -5.93 -20.55 0.20
CA ASP A 246 -6.23 -21.95 -0.08
C ASP A 246 -5.51 -22.49 -1.33
N GLU A 247 -5.36 -21.64 -2.35
CA GLU A 247 -4.64 -21.97 -3.58
C GLU A 247 -3.11 -21.87 -3.45
N ASN A 248 -2.62 -20.99 -2.56
CA ASN A 248 -1.21 -20.59 -2.52
C ASN A 248 -0.51 -20.85 -1.17
N TYR A 249 -1.13 -21.53 -0.22
CA TYR A 249 -0.56 -21.73 1.14
C TYR A 249 0.85 -22.36 1.13
N MET A 250 1.20 -23.14 0.13
CA MET A 250 2.53 -23.75 -0.04
C MET A 250 3.62 -22.73 -0.40
N ASN A 251 3.25 -21.59 -0.93
CA ASN A 251 4.17 -20.56 -1.41
C ASN A 251 4.60 -19.64 -0.27
N GLN A 252 5.64 -18.82 -0.52
CA GLN A 252 6.03 -17.75 0.39
C GLN A 252 5.03 -16.58 0.29
N ILE A 253 3.89 -16.73 0.96
CA ILE A 253 2.89 -15.67 1.04
C ILE A 253 2.86 -15.04 2.42
N GLY A 254 2.58 -13.74 2.45
CA GLY A 254 2.46 -12.95 3.65
C GLY A 254 1.54 -11.76 3.42
N ILE A 255 1.36 -10.93 4.43
CA ILE A 255 0.50 -9.75 4.34
C ILE A 255 0.92 -8.81 3.20
N ASN A 256 2.23 -8.70 2.95
CA ASN A 256 2.76 -7.89 1.85
C ASN A 256 2.35 -8.45 0.48
N THR A 257 2.44 -9.77 0.29
CA THR A 257 2.02 -10.43 -0.96
C THR A 257 0.55 -10.17 -1.25
N ILE A 258 -0.30 -10.28 -0.22
CA ILE A 258 -1.74 -10.03 -0.36
C ILE A 258 -2.02 -8.55 -0.59
N SER A 259 -1.32 -7.65 0.10
CA SER A 259 -1.49 -6.21 -0.08
C SER A 259 -1.08 -5.75 -1.47
N ASP A 260 -0.02 -6.32 -2.03
CA ASP A 260 0.40 -6.08 -3.41
C ASP A 260 -0.63 -6.58 -4.42
N LEU A 261 -1.19 -7.78 -4.19
CA LEU A 261 -2.24 -8.35 -5.02
C LEU A 261 -3.50 -7.47 -5.04
N LEU A 262 -3.90 -6.96 -3.87
CA LEU A 262 -5.12 -6.17 -3.71
C LEU A 262 -4.91 -4.66 -3.97
N GLY A 263 -3.68 -4.22 -4.17
CA GLY A 263 -3.38 -2.81 -4.40
C GLY A 263 -3.49 -1.89 -3.18
N ILE A 264 -3.42 -2.42 -1.95
CA ILE A 264 -3.61 -1.68 -0.68
C ILE A 264 -2.38 -1.71 0.21
N SER A 265 -2.33 -0.85 1.24
CA SER A 265 -1.20 -0.88 2.16
C SER A 265 -1.24 -2.09 3.09
N PRO A 266 -0.09 -2.70 3.44
CA PRO A 266 -0.01 -3.82 4.39
C PRO A 266 -0.61 -3.50 5.75
N ASN A 267 -0.45 -2.27 6.22
CA ASN A 267 -0.98 -1.82 7.50
C ASN A 267 -2.52 -1.77 7.50
N TYR A 268 -3.10 -1.23 6.43
CA TYR A 268 -4.55 -1.23 6.27
C TYR A 268 -5.11 -2.65 6.19
N LEU A 269 -4.53 -3.50 5.35
CA LEU A 269 -4.93 -4.89 5.20
C LEU A 269 -4.88 -5.65 6.53
N SER A 270 -3.77 -5.52 7.28
CA SER A 270 -3.59 -6.16 8.58
C SER A 270 -4.68 -5.76 9.59
N LYS A 271 -4.98 -4.45 9.66
CA LYS A 271 -6.04 -3.93 10.55
C LYS A 271 -7.42 -4.41 10.14
N THR A 272 -7.73 -4.32 8.84
CA THR A 272 -9.04 -4.73 8.29
C THR A 272 -9.25 -6.23 8.46
N TYR A 273 -8.24 -7.06 8.17
CA TYR A 273 -8.32 -8.50 8.34
C TYR A 273 -8.62 -8.86 9.79
N LYS A 274 -7.84 -8.30 10.73
CA LYS A 274 -8.05 -8.53 12.18
C LYS A 274 -9.40 -8.03 12.67
N LEU A 275 -9.87 -6.88 12.17
CA LEU A 275 -11.17 -6.32 12.56
C LEU A 275 -12.33 -7.21 12.10
N LYS A 276 -12.26 -7.75 10.88
CA LYS A 276 -13.32 -8.57 10.29
C LYS A 276 -13.32 -10.02 10.76
N THR A 277 -12.13 -10.62 10.98
CA THR A 277 -11.99 -12.04 11.33
C THR A 277 -11.72 -12.29 12.82
N GLY A 278 -11.29 -11.28 13.56
CA GLY A 278 -10.87 -11.39 14.96
C GLY A 278 -9.43 -11.88 15.16
N GLU A 279 -8.75 -12.35 14.12
CA GLU A 279 -7.39 -12.89 14.17
C GLU A 279 -6.43 -12.19 13.20
N ASN A 280 -5.12 -12.37 13.41
CA ASN A 280 -4.13 -11.83 12.47
C ASN A 280 -4.00 -12.75 11.25
N PHE A 281 -3.71 -12.20 10.08
CA PHE A 281 -3.49 -12.95 8.84
C PHE A 281 -2.42 -14.06 8.98
N THR A 282 -1.33 -13.78 9.71
CA THR A 282 -0.26 -14.76 9.94
C THR A 282 -0.73 -15.97 10.77
N ASP A 283 -1.63 -15.73 11.73
CA ASP A 283 -2.20 -16.80 12.56
C ASP A 283 -3.15 -17.65 11.71
N TYR A 284 -4.00 -17.01 10.89
CA TYR A 284 -4.87 -17.71 9.93
C TYR A 284 -4.07 -18.59 8.95
N LEU A 285 -3.06 -18.01 8.27
CA LEU A 285 -2.19 -18.77 7.36
C LEU A 285 -1.52 -19.96 8.05
N THR A 286 -1.09 -19.77 9.31
CA THR A 286 -0.52 -20.85 10.10
C THR A 286 -1.56 -21.95 10.35
N THR A 287 -2.79 -21.60 10.70
CA THR A 287 -3.89 -22.54 10.91
C THR A 287 -4.18 -23.34 9.64
N VAL A 288 -4.31 -22.68 8.48
CA VAL A 288 -4.52 -23.34 7.19
C VAL A 288 -3.40 -24.33 6.88
N ARG A 289 -2.13 -23.91 7.04
CA ARG A 289 -0.97 -24.78 6.81
C ARG A 289 -0.92 -25.99 7.73
N MET A 290 -1.29 -25.83 9.01
CA MET A 290 -1.34 -26.95 9.95
C MET A 290 -2.47 -27.92 9.59
N GLN A 291 -3.64 -27.43 9.21
CA GLN A 291 -4.74 -28.27 8.73
C GLN A 291 -4.34 -29.06 7.48
N LYS A 292 -3.72 -28.41 6.51
CA LYS A 292 -3.20 -29.07 5.29
C LYS A 292 -2.12 -30.12 5.62
N ALA A 293 -1.27 -29.84 6.61
CA ALA A 293 -0.31 -30.84 7.07
C ALA A 293 -0.98 -32.11 7.60
N LEU A 294 -2.03 -31.96 8.41
CA LEU A 294 -2.81 -33.11 8.92
C LEU A 294 -3.49 -33.88 7.79
N GLU A 295 -4.07 -33.17 6.81
CA GLU A 295 -4.69 -33.78 5.62
C GLU A 295 -3.66 -34.59 4.80
N LEU A 296 -2.45 -34.06 4.59
CA LEU A 296 -1.38 -34.74 3.85
C LEU A 296 -0.90 -36.01 4.55
N VAL A 297 -0.80 -36.02 5.89
CA VAL A 297 -0.44 -37.20 6.68
C VAL A 297 -1.57 -38.23 6.59
N ALA A 298 -2.81 -37.81 6.79
CA ALA A 298 -3.96 -38.73 6.71
C ALA A 298 -4.11 -39.38 5.31
N ALA A 299 -3.73 -38.64 4.26
CA ALA A 299 -3.70 -39.15 2.88
C ALA A 299 -2.45 -40.00 2.56
N GLY A 300 -1.52 -40.16 3.49
CA GLY A 300 -0.28 -40.91 3.28
C GLY A 300 0.70 -40.30 2.27
N ARG A 301 0.56 -38.99 2.00
CA ARG A 301 1.31 -38.26 0.95
C ARG A 301 2.73 -37.85 1.38
N CYS A 302 3.00 -37.77 2.68
CA CYS A 302 4.29 -37.39 3.22
C CYS A 302 4.77 -38.48 4.22
N ARG A 303 6.03 -38.89 4.10
CA ARG A 303 6.62 -39.89 4.96
C ARG A 303 7.64 -39.34 5.94
N THR A 304 8.15 -38.16 5.69
CA THR A 304 9.15 -37.50 6.54
C THR A 304 8.66 -36.12 7.00
N VAL A 305 9.18 -35.70 8.15
CA VAL A 305 8.88 -34.36 8.69
C VAL A 305 9.35 -33.26 7.74
N ARG A 306 10.44 -33.49 7.01
CA ARG A 306 10.97 -32.57 6.03
C ARG A 306 10.01 -32.39 4.84
N GLU A 307 9.61 -33.51 4.22
CA GLU A 307 8.62 -33.47 3.14
C GLU A 307 7.34 -32.76 3.57
N LEU A 308 6.84 -33.08 4.78
CA LEU A 308 5.64 -32.49 5.31
C LEU A 308 5.79 -30.96 5.49
N SER A 309 6.92 -30.50 6.06
CA SER A 309 7.16 -29.06 6.26
C SER A 309 7.27 -28.30 4.94
N GLU A 310 7.98 -28.84 3.96
CA GLU A 310 8.16 -28.25 2.63
C GLU A 310 6.82 -28.21 1.86
N SER A 311 6.01 -29.28 1.94
CA SER A 311 4.70 -29.37 1.27
C SER A 311 3.66 -28.35 1.78
N VAL A 312 3.86 -27.80 2.98
CA VAL A 312 2.97 -26.77 3.54
C VAL A 312 3.64 -25.40 3.65
N GLY A 313 4.74 -25.18 2.91
CA GLY A 313 5.37 -23.87 2.76
C GLY A 313 6.29 -23.44 3.90
N TYR A 314 6.88 -24.39 4.65
CA TYR A 314 7.89 -24.09 5.67
C TYR A 314 9.28 -24.60 5.25
N PHE A 315 10.22 -23.70 5.03
CA PHE A 315 11.62 -24.05 4.74
C PHE A 315 12.40 -24.48 5.98
N SER A 316 11.98 -24.04 7.18
CA SER A 316 12.60 -24.45 8.45
C SER A 316 11.78 -25.54 9.12
N THR A 317 12.24 -26.79 9.02
CA THR A 317 11.64 -27.93 9.70
C THR A 317 11.56 -27.72 11.23
N ARG A 318 12.55 -27.03 11.81
CA ARG A 318 12.55 -26.69 13.24
C ARG A 318 11.42 -25.75 13.61
N TYR A 319 11.18 -24.74 12.80
CA TYR A 319 10.08 -23.77 13.03
C TYR A 319 8.73 -24.45 12.82
N PHE A 320 8.59 -25.24 11.76
CA PHE A 320 7.40 -26.05 11.50
C PHE A 320 7.08 -26.97 12.68
N THR A 321 8.07 -27.73 13.20
CA THR A 321 7.89 -28.64 14.34
C THR A 321 7.32 -27.92 15.56
N LYS A 322 7.82 -26.70 15.85
CA LYS A 322 7.32 -25.87 16.96
C LYS A 322 5.84 -25.49 16.78
N LEU A 323 5.47 -25.07 15.55
CA LEU A 323 4.09 -24.67 15.23
C LEU A 323 3.16 -25.88 15.25
N PHE A 324 3.58 -27.00 14.67
CA PHE A 324 2.82 -28.25 14.63
C PHE A 324 2.53 -28.78 16.03
N MET A 325 3.55 -28.81 16.89
CA MET A 325 3.39 -29.22 18.29
C MET A 325 2.46 -28.28 19.06
N LYS A 326 2.52 -26.97 18.79
CA LYS A 326 1.58 -25.99 19.37
C LYS A 326 0.14 -26.26 18.93
N ALA A 327 -0.07 -26.65 17.67
CA ALA A 327 -1.39 -26.87 17.10
C ALA A 327 -2.00 -28.24 17.47
N THR A 328 -1.17 -29.29 17.59
CA THR A 328 -1.64 -30.67 17.73
C THR A 328 -1.32 -31.32 19.09
N GLY A 329 -0.44 -30.71 19.89
CA GLY A 329 0.04 -31.24 21.16
C GLY A 329 1.13 -32.32 21.05
N VAL A 330 1.45 -32.79 19.83
CA VAL A 330 2.46 -33.83 19.56
C VAL A 330 3.46 -33.38 18.50
N THR A 331 4.62 -34.00 18.46
CA THR A 331 5.59 -33.69 17.41
C THR A 331 5.14 -34.22 16.04
N PRO A 332 5.54 -33.63 14.91
CA PRO A 332 5.25 -34.16 13.58
C PRO A 332 5.78 -35.59 13.38
N SER A 333 6.93 -35.94 14.01
CA SER A 333 7.52 -37.26 13.93
C SER A 333 6.68 -38.30 14.63
N GLU A 334 6.14 -38.00 15.81
CA GLU A 334 5.23 -38.89 16.56
C GLU A 334 3.91 -39.04 15.81
N TYR A 335 3.37 -37.93 15.27
CA TYR A 335 2.13 -37.94 14.52
C TYR A 335 2.23 -38.80 13.26
N LEU A 336 3.33 -38.69 12.49
CA LEU A 336 3.59 -39.52 11.31
C LEU A 336 3.66 -41.00 11.68
N LYS A 337 4.35 -41.38 12.79
CA LYS A 337 4.44 -42.80 13.24
C LYS A 337 3.09 -43.38 13.63
N GLN A 338 2.18 -42.57 14.14
CA GLN A 338 0.84 -43.02 14.57
C GLN A 338 -0.13 -43.19 13.40
N HIS A 339 0.03 -42.45 12.31
CA HIS A 339 -0.96 -42.34 11.24
C HIS A 339 -0.49 -42.88 9.87
N LEU A 340 0.81 -43.22 9.73
CA LEU A 340 1.28 -43.91 8.54
C LEU A 340 1.11 -45.43 8.74
N PRO A 341 0.46 -46.14 7.80
CA PRO A 341 0.45 -47.60 7.82
C PRO A 341 1.89 -48.13 7.67
N LEU A 342 2.21 -49.16 8.46
CA LEU A 342 3.46 -49.91 8.41
C LEU A 342 3.73 -50.47 7.02
#